data_3cfb990e672f84238b4c8610653a1335
#
_entry.id   3cfb990e672f84238b4c8610653a1335
#
_cell.length_a   1.000
_cell.length_b   1.000
_cell.length_c   1.000
_cell.angle_alpha   90.00
_cell.angle_beta   90.00
_cell.angle_gamma   90.00
#
_symmetry.space_group_name_H-M   'P 1'
#
loop_
_entity.id
_entity.type
_entity.pdbx_description
1 polymer ?
#
loop_
_entity_poly.entity_id
_entity_poly.type
_entity_poly.pdbx_seq_one_letter_code
_entity_poly.pdbx_strand_id
1 'polypeptide(L)'
;MVSFKYLSTALLAVSALAAPHGHSHQHLHAQKRTATSTKRGAAYNDASLVQTLSDSGLVSWAYDWNMYTMGDLPSDVEFVPMLWGSKMFTGWFAAIQTLLNSGSEYILGFNEPDMASQAAMSSSEAAGYYLQYISPLSGQAKLVSPAVTNGEGDDVGLSWARNFLDSCTDCGVTALAVHWYGDSADDFKTFVNKATALAAEYSLEETWVTEFALNSDLSGTGGTETSADFLAEVLPWLDEQTAVSRYAYFMCADGYLLSGSELSVSGKKYTS
;
A
#
# COMPACT_ATOMS: atom_id res chain seq x y z
N MET A 1 31.03 -11.03 55.08
CA MET A 1 30.19 -12.18 55.43
C MET A 1 28.80 -11.64 55.75
N VAL A 2 27.88 -11.74 54.84
CA VAL A 2 26.48 -11.36 55.06
C VAL A 2 25.61 -12.56 54.71
N SER A 3 24.87 -13.01 55.72
CA SER A 3 24.05 -14.24 55.71
C SER A 3 22.70 -13.94 55.03
N PHE A 4 22.32 -14.69 53.99
CA PHE A 4 20.98 -14.69 53.44
C PHE A 4 20.08 -15.66 54.15
N LYS A 5 18.99 -15.19 54.75
CA LYS A 5 17.90 -15.97 55.31
C LYS A 5 16.85 -16.23 54.23
N TYR A 6 16.56 -17.47 53.95
CA TYR A 6 15.43 -17.89 53.12
C TYR A 6 14.11 -17.75 53.89
N LEU A 7 13.16 -17.03 53.29
CA LEU A 7 11.77 -17.02 53.72
C LEU A 7 10.95 -17.88 52.77
N SER A 8 10.42 -18.98 53.29
CA SER A 8 9.48 -19.86 52.59
C SER A 8 8.08 -19.32 52.76
N THR A 9 7.42 -18.95 51.68
CA THR A 9 6.00 -18.61 51.66
C THR A 9 5.21 -19.75 51.02
N ALA A 10 4.30 -20.32 51.80
CA ALA A 10 3.39 -21.39 51.41
C ALA A 10 2.28 -20.83 50.48
N LEU A 11 2.09 -21.45 49.31
CA LEU A 11 0.96 -21.19 48.42
C LEU A 11 -0.25 -22.02 48.90
N LEU A 12 -1.31 -21.34 49.26
CA LEU A 12 -2.65 -21.91 49.41
C LEU A 12 -3.34 -21.99 48.04
N ALA A 13 -3.57 -23.20 47.56
CA ALA A 13 -4.36 -23.44 46.36
C ALA A 13 -5.85 -23.28 46.67
N VAL A 14 -6.51 -22.29 46.09
CA VAL A 14 -7.96 -22.17 46.08
C VAL A 14 -8.49 -22.74 44.77
N SER A 15 -9.20 -23.86 44.86
CA SER A 15 -9.88 -24.48 43.71
C SER A 15 -11.16 -23.71 43.41
N ALA A 16 -11.15 -22.92 42.30
CA ALA A 16 -12.35 -22.34 41.76
C ALA A 16 -13.00 -23.29 40.76
N LEU A 17 -14.20 -23.76 41.04
CA LEU A 17 -15.07 -24.49 40.12
C LEU A 17 -15.56 -23.50 39.05
N ALA A 18 -15.07 -23.62 37.82
CA ALA A 18 -15.59 -22.87 36.67
C ALA A 18 -16.79 -23.61 36.09
N ALA A 19 -17.94 -22.95 36.08
CA ALA A 19 -19.09 -23.38 35.30
C ALA A 19 -18.86 -23.13 33.79
N PRO A 20 -19.36 -24.00 32.88
CA PRO A 20 -19.17 -23.80 31.47
C PRO A 20 -20.08 -22.66 30.96
N HIS A 21 -19.51 -21.49 30.70
CA HIS A 21 -20.17 -20.49 29.89
C HIS A 21 -20.03 -20.89 28.42
N GLY A 22 -21.15 -21.26 27.83
CA GLY A 22 -21.25 -21.47 26.39
C GLY A 22 -21.01 -20.12 25.66
N HIS A 23 -19.81 -19.92 25.13
CA HIS A 23 -19.55 -18.88 24.17
C HIS A 23 -20.11 -19.33 22.82
N SER A 24 -21.24 -18.76 22.42
CA SER A 24 -21.66 -18.82 21.04
C SER A 24 -20.65 -18.02 20.21
N HIS A 25 -19.76 -18.71 19.51
CA HIS A 25 -18.97 -18.11 18.46
C HIS A 25 -19.94 -17.70 17.35
N GLN A 26 -20.36 -16.44 17.34
CA GLN A 26 -20.88 -15.83 16.14
C GLN A 26 -19.74 -15.81 15.14
N HIS A 27 -19.76 -16.73 14.19
CA HIS A 27 -18.98 -16.57 12.96
C HIS A 27 -19.49 -15.29 12.30
N LEU A 28 -18.72 -14.22 12.44
CA LEU A 28 -18.83 -13.07 11.58
C LEU A 28 -18.49 -13.58 10.18
N HIS A 29 -19.53 -13.92 9.42
CA HIS A 29 -19.39 -14.09 7.98
C HIS A 29 -18.87 -12.76 7.46
N ALA A 30 -17.63 -12.75 6.97
CA ALA A 30 -17.14 -11.65 6.18
C ALA A 30 -18.14 -11.42 5.06
N GLN A 31 -18.92 -10.35 5.15
CA GLN A 31 -19.82 -9.95 4.08
C GLN A 31 -18.93 -9.66 2.87
N LYS A 32 -19.08 -10.50 1.84
CA LYS A 32 -18.40 -10.28 0.56
C LYS A 32 -18.81 -8.90 0.07
N ARG A 33 -17.85 -7.99 0.07
CA ARG A 33 -18.05 -6.59 -0.35
C ARG A 33 -18.56 -6.58 -1.77
N THR A 34 -19.76 -6.10 -1.98
CA THR A 34 -20.26 -5.63 -3.27
C THR A 34 -20.00 -4.11 -3.38
N ALA A 35 -18.79 -3.67 -3.03
CA ALA A 35 -18.38 -2.33 -3.40
C ALA A 35 -18.06 -2.35 -4.89
N THR A 36 -18.61 -1.42 -5.65
CA THR A 36 -18.03 -1.03 -6.93
C THR A 36 -16.58 -0.68 -6.61
N SER A 37 -15.63 -1.55 -7.00
CA SER A 37 -14.22 -1.30 -6.69
C SER A 37 -13.81 -0.04 -7.44
N THR A 38 -13.72 1.06 -6.73
CA THR A 38 -13.17 2.29 -7.28
C THR A 38 -11.65 2.13 -7.36
N LYS A 39 -11.03 2.75 -8.35
CA LYS A 39 -9.58 2.68 -8.53
C LYS A 39 -8.82 3.50 -7.47
N ARG A 40 -9.51 4.49 -6.85
CA ARG A 40 -8.91 5.47 -5.95
C ARG A 40 -8.56 4.86 -4.60
N GLY A 41 -7.38 5.17 -4.11
CA GLY A 41 -6.88 4.75 -2.82
C GLY A 41 -6.41 5.91 -1.96
N ALA A 42 -5.99 5.59 -0.73
CA ALA A 42 -5.36 6.53 0.20
C ALA A 42 -3.98 6.02 0.61
N ALA A 43 -2.93 6.76 0.25
CA ALA A 43 -1.60 6.62 0.83
C ALA A 43 -1.57 7.46 2.11
N TYR A 44 -1.33 6.88 3.28
CA TYR A 44 -1.51 7.57 4.56
C TYR A 44 -0.43 7.23 5.59
N ASN A 45 -0.23 8.11 6.57
CA ASN A 45 0.56 7.86 7.78
C ASN A 45 -0.30 7.87 9.05
N ASP A 46 -1.52 8.41 8.98
CA ASP A 46 -2.48 8.46 10.08
C ASP A 46 -3.83 7.90 9.60
N ALA A 47 -4.16 6.69 10.07
CA ALA A 47 -5.37 5.98 9.67
C ALA A 47 -6.66 6.77 10.00
N SER A 48 -6.65 7.60 11.05
CA SER A 48 -7.81 8.38 11.47
C SER A 48 -8.25 9.41 10.42
N LEU A 49 -7.35 9.81 9.52
CA LEU A 49 -7.62 10.77 8.46
C LEU A 49 -8.26 10.12 7.21
N VAL A 50 -8.14 8.80 7.05
CA VAL A 50 -8.65 8.09 5.87
C VAL A 50 -10.17 8.17 5.75
N GLN A 51 -10.89 8.24 6.88
CA GLN A 51 -12.34 8.40 6.89
C GLN A 51 -12.79 9.62 6.09
N THR A 52 -12.08 10.75 6.23
CA THR A 52 -12.42 12.00 5.52
C THR A 52 -12.38 11.85 4.00
N LEU A 53 -11.46 11.03 3.45
CA LEU A 53 -11.43 10.73 2.03
C LEU A 53 -12.48 9.68 1.62
N SER A 54 -12.66 8.65 2.46
CA SER A 54 -13.55 7.51 2.14
C SER A 54 -15.03 7.87 2.23
N ASP A 55 -15.42 8.91 2.96
CA ASP A 55 -16.80 9.40 3.04
C ASP A 55 -17.42 9.76 1.67
N SER A 56 -16.57 10.01 0.67
CA SER A 56 -17.00 10.20 -0.72
C SER A 56 -17.56 8.93 -1.38
N GLY A 57 -17.24 7.74 -0.85
CA GLY A 57 -17.50 6.44 -1.47
C GLY A 57 -16.60 6.12 -2.69
N LEU A 58 -15.64 6.99 -3.00
CA LEU A 58 -14.72 6.84 -4.14
C LEU A 58 -13.38 6.21 -3.75
N VAL A 59 -13.00 6.21 -2.48
CA VAL A 59 -11.78 5.61 -1.96
C VAL A 59 -12.12 4.24 -1.37
N SER A 60 -11.56 3.16 -1.94
CA SER A 60 -11.91 1.78 -1.59
C SER A 60 -10.75 0.97 -1.04
N TRP A 61 -9.54 1.50 -1.06
CA TRP A 61 -8.34 0.85 -0.56
C TRP A 61 -7.37 1.87 0.03
N ALA A 62 -6.47 1.41 0.89
CA ALA A 62 -5.47 2.28 1.51
C ALA A 62 -4.21 1.49 1.84
N TYR A 63 -3.08 2.16 1.93
CA TYR A 63 -1.81 1.61 2.38
C TYR A 63 -0.98 2.70 3.08
N ASP A 64 -0.06 2.27 3.94
CA ASP A 64 0.74 3.14 4.80
C ASP A 64 2.24 2.81 4.76
N TRP A 65 2.71 2.28 3.62
CA TRP A 65 4.09 1.81 3.44
C TRP A 65 4.53 0.75 4.47
N ASN A 66 3.59 0.08 5.13
CA ASN A 66 3.87 -0.87 6.20
C ASN A 66 3.19 -2.22 5.95
N MET A 67 3.65 -3.22 6.70
CA MET A 67 3.00 -4.53 6.76
C MET A 67 1.86 -4.61 7.77
N TYR A 68 1.57 -3.54 8.51
CA TYR A 68 0.46 -3.43 9.47
C TYR A 68 -0.33 -2.17 9.21
N THR A 69 -1.62 -2.18 9.48
CA THR A 69 -2.38 -0.94 9.60
C THR A 69 -1.91 -0.18 10.84
N MET A 70 -1.43 1.03 10.66
CA MET A 70 -1.13 1.92 11.79
C MET A 70 -2.41 2.63 12.23
N GLY A 71 -3.31 1.89 12.90
CA GLY A 71 -4.63 2.33 13.35
C GLY A 71 -5.78 1.63 12.62
N ASP A 72 -7.02 2.00 12.96
CA ASP A 72 -8.23 1.43 12.39
C ASP A 72 -8.63 2.16 11.10
N LEU A 73 -8.86 1.42 10.03
CA LEU A 73 -9.41 1.95 8.78
C LEU A 73 -10.95 1.84 8.76
N PRO A 74 -11.62 2.68 7.94
CA PRO A 74 -13.04 2.49 7.64
C PRO A 74 -13.31 1.08 7.12
N SER A 75 -14.44 0.49 7.53
CA SER A 75 -14.75 -0.92 7.25
C SER A 75 -14.93 -1.26 5.77
N ASP A 76 -15.15 -0.27 4.93
CA ASP A 76 -15.31 -0.36 3.47
C ASP A 76 -14.02 -0.07 2.70
N VAL A 77 -12.92 0.24 3.41
CA VAL A 77 -11.59 0.47 2.83
C VAL A 77 -10.73 -0.77 3.03
N GLU A 78 -10.25 -1.38 1.94
CA GLU A 78 -9.29 -2.47 2.00
C GLU A 78 -7.91 -1.96 2.42
N PHE A 79 -7.29 -2.57 3.43
CA PHE A 79 -5.86 -2.35 3.67
C PHE A 79 -5.02 -3.22 2.74
N VAL A 80 -4.06 -2.61 2.06
CA VAL A 80 -3.09 -3.31 1.20
C VAL A 80 -1.71 -3.28 1.85
N PRO A 81 -1.24 -4.39 2.42
CA PRO A 81 0.06 -4.45 3.08
C PRO A 81 1.21 -4.31 2.09
N MET A 82 2.31 -3.68 2.53
CA MET A 82 3.53 -3.53 1.78
C MET A 82 4.71 -4.18 2.50
N LEU A 83 5.52 -4.94 1.77
CA LEU A 83 6.87 -5.30 2.21
C LEU A 83 7.84 -4.23 1.73
N TRP A 84 7.94 -3.13 2.46
CA TRP A 84 8.65 -1.92 2.04
C TRP A 84 10.10 -2.18 1.62
N GLY A 85 10.79 -3.09 2.30
CA GLY A 85 12.18 -3.44 1.99
C GLY A 85 12.79 -4.35 3.06
N SER A 86 14.08 -4.59 2.99
CA SER A 86 14.80 -5.56 3.84
C SER A 86 14.64 -5.32 5.35
N LYS A 87 14.41 -4.09 5.78
CA LYS A 87 14.16 -3.74 7.18
C LYS A 87 12.91 -4.40 7.78
N MET A 88 11.97 -4.83 6.91
CA MET A 88 10.69 -5.43 7.29
C MET A 88 10.64 -6.96 7.12
N PHE A 89 11.72 -7.62 6.76
CA PHE A 89 11.72 -9.09 6.62
C PHE A 89 11.41 -9.82 7.92
N THR A 90 11.87 -9.26 9.04
CA THR A 90 11.55 -9.82 10.36
C THR A 90 10.06 -9.58 10.68
N GLY A 91 9.34 -10.67 10.95
CA GLY A 91 7.92 -10.62 11.30
C GLY A 91 6.96 -10.61 10.09
N TRP A 92 7.47 -10.48 8.87
CA TRP A 92 6.66 -10.38 7.66
C TRP A 92 5.60 -11.49 7.53
N PHE A 93 6.00 -12.77 7.61
CA PHE A 93 5.07 -13.87 7.42
C PHE A 93 3.98 -13.94 8.50
N ALA A 94 4.28 -13.54 9.73
CA ALA A 94 3.27 -13.49 10.79
C ALA A 94 2.26 -12.36 10.56
N ALA A 95 2.74 -11.19 10.14
CA ALA A 95 1.90 -10.04 9.83
C ALA A 95 0.97 -10.32 8.65
N ILE A 96 1.54 -10.78 7.54
CA ILE A 96 0.80 -10.94 6.28
C ILE A 96 -0.30 -11.99 6.39
N GLN A 97 -0.08 -13.11 7.11
CA GLN A 97 -1.12 -14.11 7.31
C GLN A 97 -2.34 -13.55 8.05
N THR A 98 -2.11 -12.67 9.03
CA THR A 98 -3.20 -12.00 9.74
C THR A 98 -4.02 -11.11 8.79
N LEU A 99 -3.35 -10.35 7.94
CA LEU A 99 -4.01 -9.40 7.02
C LEU A 99 -4.75 -10.11 5.89
N LEU A 100 -4.18 -11.17 5.32
CA LEU A 100 -4.87 -11.98 4.32
C LEU A 100 -6.13 -12.63 4.92
N ASN A 101 -6.07 -13.12 6.15
CA ASN A 101 -7.24 -13.63 6.85
C ASN A 101 -8.29 -12.53 7.17
N SER A 102 -7.87 -11.26 7.21
CA SER A 102 -8.76 -10.11 7.43
C SER A 102 -9.31 -9.51 6.14
N GLY A 103 -8.97 -10.06 4.97
CA GLY A 103 -9.57 -9.71 3.70
C GLY A 103 -8.71 -8.83 2.79
N SER A 104 -7.40 -8.67 3.05
CA SER A 104 -6.47 -8.09 2.08
C SER A 104 -6.34 -9.02 0.88
N GLU A 105 -6.58 -8.51 -0.33
CA GLU A 105 -6.56 -9.28 -1.57
C GLU A 105 -5.24 -9.12 -2.33
N TYR A 106 -4.45 -8.10 -1.99
CA TYR A 106 -3.20 -7.73 -2.66
C TYR A 106 -2.06 -7.56 -1.67
N ILE A 107 -0.84 -7.69 -2.19
CA ILE A 107 0.41 -7.44 -1.47
C ILE A 107 1.28 -6.54 -2.33
N LEU A 108 1.68 -5.38 -1.81
CA LEU A 108 2.65 -4.49 -2.45
C LEU A 108 4.08 -4.99 -2.21
N GLY A 109 4.89 -4.92 -3.26
CA GLY A 109 6.32 -5.18 -3.20
C GLY A 109 7.12 -4.05 -2.57
N PHE A 110 8.44 -4.03 -2.83
CA PHE A 110 9.37 -3.07 -2.23
C PHE A 110 9.11 -1.64 -2.71
N ASN A 111 9.38 -0.67 -1.83
CA ASN A 111 9.18 0.74 -2.11
C ASN A 111 10.42 1.37 -2.73
N GLU A 112 10.31 1.84 -3.95
CA GLU A 112 11.35 2.57 -4.69
C GLU A 112 12.75 1.94 -4.54
N PRO A 113 12.90 0.65 -4.87
CA PRO A 113 14.20 -0.02 -4.73
C PRO A 113 15.28 0.57 -5.65
N ASP A 114 14.87 1.28 -6.68
CA ASP A 114 15.70 2.04 -7.62
C ASP A 114 16.27 3.35 -7.03
N MET A 115 15.86 3.73 -5.79
CA MET A 115 16.37 4.89 -5.07
C MET A 115 17.26 4.51 -3.89
N ALA A 116 18.46 5.08 -3.80
CA ALA A 116 19.40 4.83 -2.72
C ALA A 116 18.91 5.28 -1.32
N SER A 117 17.98 6.24 -1.28
CA SER A 117 17.36 6.73 -0.04
C SER A 117 16.14 5.93 0.41
N GLN A 118 15.67 5.01 -0.40
CA GLN A 118 14.49 4.18 -0.18
C GLN A 118 14.88 2.71 0.08
N ALA A 119 14.19 1.73 -0.50
CA ALA A 119 14.53 0.32 -0.26
C ALA A 119 15.92 -0.08 -0.79
N ALA A 120 16.48 0.63 -1.75
CA ALA A 120 17.85 0.55 -2.23
C ALA A 120 18.32 -0.88 -2.52
N MET A 121 17.78 -1.48 -3.57
CA MET A 121 18.11 -2.83 -4.01
C MET A 121 18.42 -2.84 -5.51
N SER A 122 19.38 -3.61 -5.95
CA SER A 122 19.49 -3.94 -7.36
C SER A 122 18.29 -4.79 -7.81
N SER A 123 17.95 -4.76 -9.09
CA SER A 123 16.81 -5.52 -9.63
C SER A 123 16.95 -7.03 -9.41
N SER A 124 18.16 -7.58 -9.53
CA SER A 124 18.43 -9.00 -9.28
C SER A 124 18.35 -9.37 -7.79
N GLU A 125 18.82 -8.51 -6.89
CA GLU A 125 18.72 -8.70 -5.45
C GLU A 125 17.24 -8.65 -5.01
N ALA A 126 16.48 -7.68 -5.51
CA ALA A 126 15.05 -7.57 -5.28
C ALA A 126 14.29 -8.82 -5.79
N ALA A 127 14.64 -9.36 -6.96
CA ALA A 127 14.05 -10.61 -7.46
C ALA A 127 14.29 -11.78 -6.51
N GLY A 128 15.51 -11.91 -5.97
CA GLY A 128 15.84 -12.94 -4.97
C GLY A 128 15.02 -12.80 -3.68
N TYR A 129 14.88 -11.59 -3.16
CA TYR A 129 14.06 -11.35 -1.96
C TYR A 129 12.56 -11.49 -2.25
N TYR A 130 12.10 -11.09 -3.42
CA TYR A 130 10.71 -11.25 -3.82
C TYR A 130 10.33 -12.74 -3.87
N LEU A 131 11.16 -13.58 -4.48
CA LEU A 131 11.01 -15.03 -4.48
C LEU A 131 10.97 -15.64 -3.06
N GLN A 132 11.77 -15.09 -2.15
CA GLN A 132 11.85 -15.61 -0.79
C GLN A 132 10.68 -15.17 0.11
N TYR A 133 10.22 -13.93 -0.01
CA TYR A 133 9.29 -13.31 0.95
C TYR A 133 7.89 -13.07 0.41
N ILE A 134 7.72 -12.81 -0.89
CA ILE A 134 6.43 -12.42 -1.47
C ILE A 134 5.84 -13.56 -2.31
N SER A 135 6.63 -14.17 -3.20
CA SER A 135 6.17 -15.25 -4.09
C SER A 135 5.53 -16.45 -3.39
N PRO A 136 5.93 -16.85 -2.15
CA PRO A 136 5.25 -17.94 -1.42
C PRO A 136 3.78 -17.64 -1.09
N LEU A 137 3.32 -16.41 -1.26
CA LEU A 137 1.96 -15.97 -0.99
C LEU A 137 1.10 -15.94 -2.27
N SER A 138 1.67 -16.30 -3.43
CA SER A 138 0.93 -16.48 -4.69
C SER A 138 -0.16 -17.53 -4.49
N GLY A 139 -1.37 -17.25 -4.99
CA GLY A 139 -2.53 -18.11 -4.73
C GLY A 139 -3.30 -17.78 -3.43
N GLN A 140 -2.73 -16.98 -2.52
CA GLN A 140 -3.42 -16.40 -1.37
C GLN A 140 -3.79 -14.93 -1.63
N ALA A 141 -2.97 -14.22 -2.39
CA ALA A 141 -3.18 -12.83 -2.81
C ALA A 141 -2.65 -12.60 -4.21
N LYS A 142 -3.07 -11.51 -4.84
CA LYS A 142 -2.42 -10.93 -6.02
C LYS A 142 -1.14 -10.20 -5.60
N LEU A 143 -0.07 -10.43 -6.34
CA LEU A 143 1.25 -9.94 -6.00
C LEU A 143 1.63 -8.75 -6.89
N VAL A 144 1.81 -7.59 -6.28
CA VAL A 144 2.19 -6.36 -6.98
C VAL A 144 3.72 -6.23 -6.97
N SER A 145 4.31 -5.83 -8.09
CA SER A 145 5.75 -5.62 -8.21
C SER A 145 6.28 -4.64 -7.17
N PRO A 146 7.60 -4.54 -6.97
CA PRO A 146 8.17 -3.34 -6.37
C PRO A 146 7.68 -2.09 -7.11
N ALA A 147 7.38 -1.02 -6.37
CA ALA A 147 7.00 0.27 -6.92
C ALA A 147 8.28 1.05 -7.28
N VAL A 148 8.46 1.38 -8.56
CA VAL A 148 9.62 2.13 -9.05
C VAL A 148 9.28 3.60 -9.25
N THR A 149 10.31 4.46 -9.17
CA THR A 149 10.17 5.89 -9.46
C THR A 149 9.92 6.16 -10.95
N ASN A 150 9.62 7.41 -11.30
CA ASN A 150 9.63 7.86 -12.69
C ASN A 150 11.01 8.35 -13.17
N GLY A 151 12.07 7.97 -12.46
CA GLY A 151 13.43 8.28 -12.85
C GLY A 151 13.80 7.66 -14.20
N GLU A 152 14.77 8.28 -14.87
CA GLU A 152 15.29 7.81 -16.16
C GLU A 152 16.76 7.39 -16.03
N GLY A 153 17.13 6.28 -16.65
CA GLY A 153 18.49 5.73 -16.63
C GLY A 153 18.50 4.22 -16.77
N ASP A 154 19.69 3.63 -16.83
CA ASP A 154 19.87 2.19 -17.14
C ASP A 154 19.33 1.25 -16.03
N ASP A 155 19.28 1.68 -14.79
CA ASP A 155 18.80 0.87 -13.65
C ASP A 155 17.95 1.72 -12.69
N VAL A 156 17.09 2.55 -13.27
CA VAL A 156 16.18 3.46 -12.56
C VAL A 156 14.80 3.43 -13.22
N GLY A 157 13.74 3.60 -12.46
CA GLY A 157 12.39 3.70 -13.00
C GLY A 157 11.96 2.45 -13.76
N LEU A 158 11.34 2.65 -14.91
CA LEU A 158 10.84 1.54 -15.74
C LEU A 158 11.94 0.62 -16.27
N SER A 159 13.19 1.11 -16.42
CA SER A 159 14.33 0.27 -16.77
C SER A 159 14.69 -0.70 -15.64
N TRP A 160 14.69 -0.23 -14.38
CA TRP A 160 14.85 -1.09 -13.22
C TRP A 160 13.70 -2.13 -13.12
N ALA A 161 12.47 -1.71 -13.33
CA ALA A 161 11.30 -2.61 -13.30
C ALA A 161 11.42 -3.72 -14.35
N ARG A 162 11.87 -3.39 -15.57
CA ARG A 162 12.15 -4.36 -16.63
C ARG A 162 13.19 -5.38 -16.17
N ASN A 163 14.34 -4.92 -15.67
CA ASN A 163 15.42 -5.79 -15.20
C ASN A 163 14.96 -6.70 -14.04
N PHE A 164 14.09 -6.19 -13.16
CA PHE A 164 13.46 -7.00 -12.12
C PHE A 164 12.56 -8.08 -12.71
N LEU A 165 11.65 -7.75 -13.63
CA LEU A 165 10.74 -8.71 -14.25
C LEU A 165 11.50 -9.78 -15.07
N ASP A 166 12.56 -9.41 -15.75
CA ASP A 166 13.46 -10.34 -16.46
C ASP A 166 14.11 -11.34 -15.50
N SER A 167 14.45 -10.89 -14.28
CA SER A 167 15.07 -11.72 -13.24
C SER A 167 14.06 -12.52 -12.42
N CYS A 168 12.78 -12.21 -12.52
CA CYS A 168 11.69 -12.68 -11.64
C CYS A 168 10.59 -13.44 -12.42
N THR A 169 10.95 -14.26 -13.39
CA THR A 169 10.02 -14.95 -14.30
C THR A 169 9.01 -15.86 -13.60
N ASP A 170 9.41 -16.45 -12.46
CA ASP A 170 8.58 -17.37 -11.67
C ASP A 170 8.07 -16.74 -10.35
N CYS A 171 8.11 -15.42 -10.23
CA CYS A 171 7.75 -14.73 -8.99
C CYS A 171 6.25 -14.61 -8.75
N GLY A 172 5.42 -14.88 -9.74
CA GLY A 172 3.95 -14.76 -9.61
C GLY A 172 3.46 -13.31 -9.54
N VAL A 173 4.22 -12.36 -10.09
CA VAL A 173 3.80 -10.95 -10.17
C VAL A 173 2.58 -10.85 -11.08
N THR A 174 1.54 -10.17 -10.62
CA THR A 174 0.29 -9.97 -11.36
C THR A 174 0.04 -8.52 -11.75
N ALA A 175 0.70 -7.57 -11.09
CA ALA A 175 0.53 -6.13 -11.32
C ALA A 175 1.86 -5.39 -11.27
N LEU A 176 2.01 -4.35 -12.09
CA LEU A 176 3.13 -3.42 -12.07
C LEU A 176 2.78 -2.20 -11.21
N ALA A 177 3.59 -1.86 -10.21
CA ALA A 177 3.47 -0.63 -9.44
C ALA A 177 4.50 0.41 -9.87
N VAL A 178 4.06 1.68 -9.93
CA VAL A 178 4.91 2.82 -10.26
C VAL A 178 4.56 4.04 -9.43
N HIS A 179 5.55 4.92 -9.25
CA HIS A 179 5.41 6.26 -8.67
C HIS A 179 5.70 7.32 -9.72
N TRP A 180 5.04 8.45 -9.59
CA TRP A 180 5.31 9.60 -10.46
C TRP A 180 5.26 10.91 -9.68
N TYR A 181 6.31 11.71 -9.86
CA TYR A 181 6.40 13.08 -9.38
C TYR A 181 6.92 13.95 -10.52
N GLY A 182 6.23 15.04 -10.80
CA GLY A 182 6.55 15.90 -11.95
C GLY A 182 5.78 17.21 -11.90
N ASP A 183 5.72 17.91 -13.04
CA ASP A 183 5.21 19.25 -13.09
C ASP A 183 4.00 19.42 -14.05
N SER A 184 3.63 18.36 -14.80
CA SER A 184 2.54 18.46 -15.76
C SER A 184 1.70 17.19 -15.91
N ALA A 185 0.43 17.37 -16.27
CA ALA A 185 -0.48 16.27 -16.55
C ALA A 185 -0.07 15.48 -17.80
N ASP A 186 0.51 16.12 -18.79
CA ASP A 186 0.96 15.47 -20.03
C ASP A 186 2.14 14.53 -19.76
N ASP A 187 3.11 14.93 -18.92
CA ASP A 187 4.23 14.09 -18.52
C ASP A 187 3.74 12.90 -17.70
N PHE A 188 2.80 13.14 -16.77
CA PHE A 188 2.15 12.09 -16.01
C PHE A 188 1.49 11.03 -16.91
N LYS A 189 0.63 11.47 -17.83
CA LYS A 189 -0.06 10.58 -18.79
C LYS A 189 0.92 9.82 -19.66
N THR A 190 1.99 10.50 -20.12
CA THR A 190 3.04 9.88 -20.92
C THR A 190 3.76 8.78 -20.14
N PHE A 191 4.10 9.04 -18.88
CA PHE A 191 4.75 8.05 -18.03
C PHE A 191 3.84 6.85 -17.75
N VAL A 192 2.59 7.07 -17.37
CA VAL A 192 1.62 5.99 -17.10
C VAL A 192 1.40 5.13 -18.35
N ASN A 193 1.33 5.74 -19.54
CA ASN A 193 1.24 4.99 -20.80
C ASN A 193 2.49 4.10 -21.03
N LYS A 194 3.70 4.57 -20.71
CA LYS A 194 4.91 3.74 -20.77
C LYS A 194 4.85 2.59 -19.76
N ALA A 195 4.36 2.85 -18.53
CA ALA A 195 4.20 1.83 -17.49
C ALA A 195 3.19 0.75 -17.89
N THR A 196 2.02 1.13 -18.41
CA THR A 196 1.01 0.16 -18.88
C THR A 196 1.51 -0.65 -20.09
N ALA A 197 2.30 -0.06 -20.98
CA ALA A 197 2.95 -0.77 -22.09
C ALA A 197 3.96 -1.80 -21.56
N LEU A 198 4.77 -1.44 -20.57
CA LEU A 198 5.70 -2.37 -19.92
C LEU A 198 4.94 -3.52 -19.24
N ALA A 199 3.87 -3.23 -18.49
CA ALA A 199 3.05 -4.28 -17.87
C ALA A 199 2.48 -5.26 -18.92
N ALA A 200 1.96 -4.74 -20.03
CA ALA A 200 1.44 -5.57 -21.13
C ALA A 200 2.52 -6.44 -21.78
N GLU A 201 3.76 -5.95 -21.94
CA GLU A 201 4.89 -6.70 -22.47
C GLU A 201 5.20 -7.96 -21.64
N TYR A 202 5.04 -7.88 -20.32
CA TYR A 202 5.21 -9.00 -19.39
C TYR A 202 3.91 -9.74 -19.07
N SER A 203 2.82 -9.45 -19.80
CA SER A 203 1.50 -10.06 -19.57
C SER A 203 0.96 -9.88 -18.16
N LEU A 204 1.30 -8.78 -17.50
CA LEU A 204 0.72 -8.42 -16.21
C LEU A 204 -0.71 -7.92 -16.39
N GLU A 205 -1.59 -8.32 -15.47
CA GLU A 205 -3.02 -8.03 -15.56
C GLU A 205 -3.34 -6.56 -15.26
N GLU A 206 -2.51 -5.91 -14.42
CA GLU A 206 -2.82 -4.62 -13.82
C GLU A 206 -1.60 -3.70 -13.78
N THR A 207 -1.86 -2.40 -13.84
CA THR A 207 -0.89 -1.35 -13.48
C THR A 207 -1.45 -0.53 -12.34
N TRP A 208 -0.63 -0.26 -11.33
CA TRP A 208 -0.95 0.54 -10.17
C TRP A 208 -0.07 1.79 -10.12
N VAL A 209 -0.68 2.95 -9.91
CA VAL A 209 0.05 4.20 -9.64
C VAL A 209 -0.09 4.47 -8.15
N THR A 210 0.80 3.88 -7.34
CA THR A 210 0.66 3.89 -5.89
C THR A 210 1.02 5.23 -5.25
N GLU A 211 1.83 6.04 -5.94
CA GLU A 211 2.07 7.43 -5.59
C GLU A 211 2.10 8.30 -6.84
N PHE A 212 1.43 9.45 -6.79
CA PHE A 212 1.65 10.51 -7.76
C PHE A 212 1.28 11.86 -7.17
N ALA A 213 2.06 12.88 -7.49
CA ALA A 213 1.78 14.28 -7.13
C ALA A 213 2.58 15.23 -8.00
N LEU A 214 2.22 16.51 -7.96
CA LEU A 214 3.08 17.57 -8.46
C LEU A 214 4.30 17.74 -7.55
N ASN A 215 5.47 18.06 -8.12
CA ASN A 215 6.68 18.36 -7.35
C ASN A 215 6.46 19.48 -6.32
N SER A 216 5.61 20.44 -6.64
CA SER A 216 5.24 21.53 -5.73
C SER A 216 4.55 21.05 -4.45
N ASP A 217 3.91 19.88 -4.46
CA ASP A 217 3.18 19.34 -3.32
C ASP A 217 4.09 18.62 -2.32
N LEU A 218 5.29 18.19 -2.73
CA LEU A 218 6.21 17.41 -1.90
C LEU A 218 6.71 18.12 -0.65
N SER A 219 6.55 19.44 -0.58
CA SER A 219 6.91 20.24 0.60
C SER A 219 5.83 20.25 1.70
N GLY A 220 4.72 19.52 1.54
CA GLY A 220 3.58 19.58 2.46
C GLY A 220 2.78 20.89 2.35
N THR A 221 2.93 21.58 1.23
CA THR A 221 2.16 22.77 0.86
C THR A 221 1.17 22.47 -0.27
N GLY A 222 0.91 21.19 -0.51
CA GLY A 222 -0.12 20.70 -1.42
C GLY A 222 -1.53 21.10 -0.98
N GLY A 223 -2.54 20.62 -1.66
CA GLY A 223 -3.91 21.01 -1.39
C GLY A 223 -4.30 22.35 -2.04
N THR A 224 -3.53 22.79 -3.02
CA THR A 224 -3.68 24.07 -3.74
C THR A 224 -4.64 23.95 -4.92
N GLU A 225 -5.01 25.10 -5.50
CA GLU A 225 -5.76 25.16 -6.76
C GLU A 225 -4.97 24.50 -7.90
N THR A 226 -3.65 24.69 -7.96
CA THR A 226 -2.79 24.04 -8.97
C THR A 226 -2.87 22.52 -8.89
N SER A 227 -2.82 21.96 -7.69
CA SER A 227 -2.98 20.51 -7.47
C SER A 227 -4.40 20.05 -7.82
N ALA A 228 -5.41 20.85 -7.52
CA ALA A 228 -6.80 20.56 -7.89
C ALA A 228 -7.02 20.60 -9.40
N ASP A 229 -6.42 21.54 -10.11
CA ASP A 229 -6.47 21.63 -11.58
C ASP A 229 -5.78 20.43 -12.23
N PHE A 230 -4.60 20.03 -11.72
CA PHE A 230 -3.93 18.81 -12.15
C PHE A 230 -4.83 17.58 -11.96
N LEU A 231 -5.42 17.41 -10.76
CA LEU A 231 -6.33 16.31 -10.47
C LEU A 231 -7.59 16.36 -11.34
N ALA A 232 -8.13 17.54 -11.62
CA ALA A 232 -9.29 17.69 -12.50
C ALA A 232 -9.03 17.16 -13.92
N GLU A 233 -7.77 17.23 -14.36
CA GLU A 233 -7.36 16.74 -15.68
C GLU A 233 -7.04 15.25 -15.67
N VAL A 234 -6.32 14.76 -14.66
CA VAL A 234 -5.79 13.39 -14.68
C VAL A 234 -6.74 12.33 -14.12
N LEU A 235 -7.65 12.68 -13.18
CA LEU A 235 -8.55 11.70 -12.59
C LEU A 235 -9.53 11.09 -13.58
N PRO A 236 -10.28 11.87 -14.39
CA PRO A 236 -11.17 11.31 -15.40
C PRO A 236 -10.40 10.42 -16.40
N TRP A 237 -9.20 10.87 -16.78
CA TRP A 237 -8.34 10.08 -17.67
C TRP A 237 -7.91 8.77 -17.04
N LEU A 238 -7.46 8.76 -15.76
CA LEU A 238 -7.11 7.53 -15.04
C LEU A 238 -8.29 6.57 -14.89
N ASP A 239 -9.49 7.11 -14.62
CA ASP A 239 -10.70 6.32 -14.47
C ASP A 239 -11.07 5.59 -15.79
N GLU A 240 -10.76 6.19 -16.94
CA GLU A 240 -10.97 5.60 -18.28
C GLU A 240 -9.89 4.55 -18.67
N GLN A 241 -8.68 4.59 -18.07
CA GLN A 241 -7.61 3.65 -18.42
C GLN A 241 -7.92 2.24 -17.91
N THR A 242 -8.31 1.32 -18.77
CA THR A 242 -8.64 -0.07 -18.38
C THR A 242 -7.43 -0.83 -17.82
N ALA A 243 -6.22 -0.49 -18.25
CA ALA A 243 -4.97 -1.10 -17.78
C ALA A 243 -4.53 -0.58 -16.40
N VAL A 244 -5.06 0.57 -15.93
CA VAL A 244 -4.80 1.10 -14.58
C VAL A 244 -5.91 0.62 -13.65
N SER A 245 -5.56 -0.22 -12.69
CA SER A 245 -6.53 -0.80 -11.76
C SER A 245 -6.65 -0.02 -10.46
N ARG A 246 -5.55 0.56 -9.97
CA ARG A 246 -5.52 1.33 -8.72
C ARG A 246 -4.56 2.51 -8.82
N TYR A 247 -4.92 3.60 -8.12
CA TYR A 247 -4.04 4.76 -7.98
C TYR A 247 -4.28 5.48 -6.65
N ALA A 248 -3.24 6.12 -6.10
CA ALA A 248 -3.31 6.93 -4.89
C ALA A 248 -2.49 8.20 -5.03
N TYR A 249 -3.13 9.37 -4.83
CA TYR A 249 -2.43 10.65 -4.77
C TYR A 249 -1.62 10.75 -3.49
N PHE A 250 -0.43 11.31 -3.57
CA PHE A 250 0.44 11.53 -2.41
C PHE A 250 0.14 12.88 -1.75
N MET A 251 -0.53 12.93 -0.55
CA MET A 251 -1.00 11.83 0.24
C MET A 251 -2.22 12.23 1.11
N CYS A 252 -2.83 11.27 1.79
CA CYS A 252 -3.88 11.51 2.79
C CYS A 252 -3.25 12.07 4.08
N ALA A 253 -2.94 13.36 4.10
CA ALA A 253 -2.35 14.06 5.23
C ALA A 253 -2.67 15.56 5.16
N ASP A 254 -2.51 16.25 6.33
CA ASP A 254 -2.52 17.70 6.40
C ASP A 254 -1.43 18.29 5.51
N GLY A 255 -1.75 19.36 4.80
CA GLY A 255 -0.86 20.00 3.82
C GLY A 255 -0.83 19.31 2.45
N TYR A 256 -1.62 18.25 2.23
CA TYR A 256 -1.78 17.50 0.97
C TYR A 256 -3.27 17.44 0.57
N LEU A 257 -3.87 16.25 0.57
CA LEU A 257 -5.32 16.12 0.33
C LEU A 257 -6.17 16.67 1.46
N LEU A 258 -5.57 16.94 2.62
CA LEU A 258 -6.28 17.50 3.77
C LEU A 258 -5.70 18.88 4.15
N SER A 259 -6.52 19.66 4.86
CA SER A 259 -6.17 20.87 5.58
C SER A 259 -6.65 20.69 7.01
N GLY A 260 -5.74 20.35 7.92
CA GLY A 260 -6.09 19.75 9.20
C GLY A 260 -6.74 18.38 8.99
N SER A 261 -7.95 18.18 9.52
CA SER A 261 -8.75 16.97 9.31
C SER A 261 -9.83 17.09 8.22
N GLU A 262 -9.94 18.25 7.56
CA GLU A 262 -10.93 18.52 6.53
C GLU A 262 -10.31 18.35 5.14
N LEU A 263 -11.16 18.14 4.11
CA LEU A 263 -10.68 18.10 2.74
C LEU A 263 -10.09 19.46 2.31
N SER A 264 -8.87 19.44 1.81
CA SER A 264 -8.26 20.57 1.12
C SER A 264 -8.94 20.85 -0.24
N VAL A 265 -8.47 21.84 -1.00
CA VAL A 265 -8.99 22.09 -2.36
C VAL A 265 -8.70 20.88 -3.26
N SER A 266 -7.49 20.36 -3.24
CA SER A 266 -7.14 19.14 -4.00
C SER A 266 -7.85 17.90 -3.45
N GLY A 267 -8.04 17.79 -2.13
CA GLY A 267 -8.81 16.70 -1.52
C GLY A 267 -10.26 16.66 -1.98
N LYS A 268 -10.92 17.81 -2.05
CA LYS A 268 -12.28 17.92 -2.61
C LYS A 268 -12.33 17.48 -4.08
N LYS A 269 -11.28 17.80 -4.85
CA LYS A 269 -11.18 17.33 -6.23
C LYS A 269 -10.92 15.82 -6.31
N TYR A 270 -10.07 15.29 -5.45
CA TYR A 270 -9.77 13.86 -5.40
C TYR A 270 -10.99 13.00 -5.02
N THR A 271 -11.91 13.56 -4.26
CA THR A 271 -13.13 12.90 -3.77
C THR A 271 -14.41 13.29 -4.52
N SER A 272 -14.30 13.88 -5.71
CA SER A 272 -15.45 14.33 -6.52
C SER A 272 -15.62 13.53 -7.82
#